data_406cdf2f6dcf2dd4b72bb43be97bf42d
#
_entry.id   406cdf2f6dcf2dd4b72bb43be97bf42d
#
_cell.length_a   1.000
_cell.length_b   1.000
_cell.length_c   1.000
_cell.angle_alpha   90.00
_cell.angle_beta   90.00
_cell.angle_gamma   90.00
#
_symmetry.space_group_name_H-M   'P 1'
#
loop_
_entity.id
_entity.type
_entity.pdbx_description
1 polymer ?
#
loop_
_entity_poly.entity_id
_entity_poly.type
_entity_poly.pdbx_seq_one_letter_code
_entity_poly.pdbx_strand_id
1 'polypeptide(L)'
;GLLPRQAEEIFNAGADVITMGNHTWGKRELIPYMEETKGILRPANLPPQQPGVGWDVFETRFGSIAVIDLIGRCDMKYGPDNPFLCVDRILKENEGRYDVALVEFHANATSEKLAMGYYLDGRVSAVWGTHTHVQTADERVNPKGTGYITDLGMTGPYHSVLGVRIEQSIAMFRGDLTEYFKTAPGG
;
A
#
# COMPACT_ATOMS: atom_id res chain seq x y z
N GLY A 1 11.63 -2.83 -1.62
CA GLY A 1 11.71 -3.05 -0.17
C GLY A 1 12.27 -1.83 0.54
N LEU A 2 11.89 -1.64 1.78
CA LEU A 2 12.26 -0.52 2.64
C LEU A 2 13.41 -0.93 3.56
N LEU A 3 14.38 -0.04 3.77
CA LEU A 3 15.43 -0.20 4.80
C LEU A 3 15.00 0.52 6.10
N PRO A 4 15.44 0.08 7.28
CA PRO A 4 15.15 0.76 8.56
C PRO A 4 15.45 2.26 8.53
N ARG A 5 16.63 2.66 8.04
CA ARG A 5 17.01 4.06 7.89
C ARG A 5 16.04 4.87 7.04
N GLN A 6 15.53 4.27 5.95
CA GLN A 6 14.56 4.94 5.10
C GLN A 6 13.20 5.08 5.79
N ALA A 7 12.79 4.08 6.59
CA ALA A 7 11.59 4.20 7.40
C ALA A 7 11.71 5.34 8.42
N GLU A 8 12.86 5.46 9.09
CA GLU A 8 13.13 6.57 10.02
C GLU A 8 13.09 7.92 9.31
N GLU A 9 13.67 8.04 8.12
CA GLU A 9 13.62 9.26 7.31
C GLU A 9 12.18 9.65 6.97
N ILE A 10 11.32 8.69 6.63
CA ILE A 10 9.90 8.90 6.32
C ILE A 10 9.13 9.35 7.58
N PHE A 11 9.33 8.68 8.71
CA PHE A 11 8.71 9.10 9.98
C PHE A 11 9.17 10.47 10.42
N ASN A 12 10.46 10.78 10.32
CA ASN A 12 11.01 12.09 10.63
C ASN A 12 10.50 13.20 9.69
N ALA A 13 10.10 12.85 8.48
CA ALA A 13 9.43 13.76 7.54
C ALA A 13 7.95 13.99 7.88
N GLY A 14 7.39 13.32 8.89
CA GLY A 14 6.05 13.54 9.42
C GLY A 14 5.02 12.47 9.05
N ALA A 15 5.44 11.32 8.53
CA ALA A 15 4.52 10.19 8.35
C ALA A 15 4.21 9.54 9.71
N ASP A 16 2.96 9.18 9.93
CA ASP A 16 2.52 8.44 11.12
C ASP A 16 2.48 6.93 10.87
N VAL A 17 2.18 6.53 9.63
CA VAL A 17 2.03 5.12 9.23
C VAL A 17 2.63 4.90 7.85
N ILE A 18 3.33 3.78 7.69
CA ILE A 18 3.85 3.27 6.41
C ILE A 18 3.14 1.96 6.10
N THR A 19 2.38 1.91 5.03
CA THR A 19 1.82 0.69 4.46
C THR A 19 2.77 0.11 3.42
N MET A 20 2.86 -1.20 3.37
CA MET A 20 3.76 -1.92 2.48
C MET A 20 2.96 -2.61 1.37
N GLY A 21 3.63 -3.34 0.49
CA GLY A 21 2.98 -4.07 -0.61
C GLY A 21 3.75 -5.34 -0.95
N ASN A 22 3.77 -5.68 -2.24
CA ASN A 22 4.47 -6.86 -2.74
C ASN A 22 5.99 -6.86 -2.52
N HIS A 23 6.58 -5.74 -2.12
CA HIS A 23 8.00 -5.61 -1.77
C HIS A 23 8.28 -5.59 -0.26
N THR A 24 7.34 -5.96 0.58
CA THR A 24 7.51 -5.98 2.06
C THR A 24 8.80 -6.70 2.47
N TRP A 25 9.07 -7.85 1.89
CA TRP A 25 10.23 -8.69 2.22
C TRP A 25 11.46 -8.43 1.34
N GLY A 26 11.46 -7.35 0.57
CA GLY A 26 12.57 -7.00 -0.32
C GLY A 26 13.89 -6.64 0.37
N LYS A 27 13.82 -6.28 1.65
CA LYS A 27 14.99 -6.01 2.52
C LYS A 27 14.79 -6.72 3.86
N ARG A 28 15.62 -7.71 4.14
CA ARG A 28 15.51 -8.52 5.37
C ARG A 28 15.78 -7.74 6.64
N GLU A 29 16.56 -6.68 6.54
CA GLU A 29 16.91 -5.78 7.65
C GLU A 29 15.68 -5.06 8.22
N LEU A 30 14.61 -4.96 7.44
CA LEU A 30 13.34 -4.36 7.89
C LEU A 30 12.61 -5.25 8.92
N ILE A 31 12.79 -6.57 8.86
CA ILE A 31 12.02 -7.52 9.68
C ILE A 31 12.12 -7.23 11.18
N PRO A 32 13.31 -7.23 11.81
CA PRO A 32 13.39 -6.92 13.22
C PRO A 32 12.92 -5.50 13.55
N TYR A 33 13.14 -4.57 12.65
CA TYR A 33 12.69 -3.19 12.83
C TYR A 33 11.17 -3.06 12.86
N MET A 34 10.45 -3.81 12.00
CA MET A 34 8.98 -3.85 12.00
C MET A 34 8.39 -4.46 13.28
N GLU A 35 9.08 -5.39 13.91
CA GLU A 35 8.64 -6.02 15.17
C GLU A 35 8.78 -5.08 16.37
N GLU A 36 9.75 -4.18 16.33
CA GLU A 36 10.05 -3.21 17.38
C GLU A 36 9.36 -1.85 17.18
N THR A 37 8.96 -1.52 15.94
CA THR A 37 8.48 -0.19 15.56
C THR A 37 6.99 -0.23 15.18
N LYS A 38 6.16 0.54 15.89
CA LYS A 38 4.78 0.77 15.48
C LYS A 38 4.71 1.59 14.18
N GLY A 39 3.66 1.39 13.41
CA GLY A 39 3.35 2.21 12.25
C GLY A 39 3.92 1.70 10.93
N ILE A 40 4.55 0.52 10.89
CA ILE A 40 4.87 -0.15 9.63
C ILE A 40 3.94 -1.35 9.48
N LEU A 41 3.05 -1.29 8.50
CA LEU A 41 2.05 -2.31 8.23
C LEU A 41 2.44 -3.10 6.96
N ARG A 42 2.35 -4.42 7.05
CA ARG A 42 2.42 -5.32 5.91
C ARG A 42 1.01 -5.71 5.44
N PRO A 43 0.82 -6.23 4.23
CA PRO A 43 -0.51 -6.71 3.85
C PRO A 43 -1.07 -7.74 4.84
N ALA A 44 -2.27 -7.46 5.37
CA ALA A 44 -2.91 -8.25 6.43
C ALA A 44 -3.33 -9.65 5.95
N ASN A 45 -3.57 -9.79 4.65
CA ASN A 45 -3.92 -11.06 4.01
C ASN A 45 -2.71 -11.88 3.54
N LEU A 46 -1.50 -11.54 3.97
CA LEU A 46 -0.34 -12.45 3.93
C LEU A 46 -0.40 -13.45 5.08
N PRO A 47 0.29 -14.61 4.97
CA PRO A 47 0.26 -15.64 6.01
C PRO A 47 0.53 -15.09 7.42
N PRO A 48 -0.28 -15.47 8.43
CA PRO A 48 -0.22 -14.89 9.77
C PRO A 48 1.09 -15.19 10.53
N GLN A 49 1.84 -16.23 10.11
CA GLN A 49 3.14 -16.56 10.70
C GLN A 49 4.27 -15.61 10.23
N GLN A 50 4.02 -14.77 9.24
CA GLN A 50 5.01 -13.79 8.78
C GLN A 50 5.14 -12.64 9.79
N PRO A 51 6.36 -12.06 9.97
CA PRO A 51 6.61 -10.99 10.93
C PRO A 51 5.76 -9.73 10.66
N GLY A 52 5.59 -8.91 11.70
CA GLY A 52 4.85 -7.65 11.62
C GLY A 52 3.33 -7.82 11.60
N VAL A 53 2.63 -6.71 11.61
CA VAL A 53 1.16 -6.64 11.63
C VAL A 53 0.62 -6.04 10.33
N GLY A 54 -0.62 -6.39 9.99
CA GLY A 54 -1.25 -5.93 8.75
C GLY A 54 -2.28 -4.82 8.96
N TRP A 55 -2.57 -4.48 10.19
CA TRP A 55 -3.43 -3.39 10.59
C TRP A 55 -3.13 -3.00 12.02
N ASP A 56 -3.44 -1.75 12.40
CA ASP A 56 -3.36 -1.28 13.79
C ASP A 56 -4.26 -0.07 13.97
N VAL A 57 -4.51 0.31 15.24
CA VAL A 57 -5.26 1.50 15.62
C VAL A 57 -4.30 2.55 16.17
N PHE A 58 -4.41 3.75 15.64
CA PHE A 58 -3.57 4.89 15.97
C PHE A 58 -4.42 5.98 16.64
N GLU A 59 -4.01 6.36 17.86
CA GLU A 59 -4.65 7.45 18.57
C GLU A 59 -4.20 8.81 18.04
N THR A 60 -5.16 9.67 17.76
CA THR A 60 -4.92 11.03 17.32
C THR A 60 -5.70 12.03 18.18
N ARG A 61 -5.38 13.31 18.06
CA ARG A 61 -6.15 14.37 18.71
C ARG A 61 -7.61 14.47 18.24
N PHE A 62 -7.98 13.80 17.19
CA PHE A 62 -9.32 13.81 16.59
C PHE A 62 -10.06 12.46 16.72
N GLY A 63 -9.51 11.52 17.46
CA GLY A 63 -10.05 10.18 17.64
C GLY A 63 -9.08 9.08 17.17
N SER A 64 -9.54 7.85 17.25
CA SER A 64 -8.80 6.65 16.91
C SER A 64 -9.00 6.28 15.45
N ILE A 65 -7.90 5.97 14.76
CA ILE A 65 -7.88 5.63 13.33
C ILE A 65 -7.34 4.21 13.15
N ALA A 66 -8.16 3.31 12.63
CA ALA A 66 -7.68 2.01 12.14
C ALA A 66 -7.10 2.19 10.73
N VAL A 67 -5.88 1.72 10.51
CA VAL A 67 -5.25 1.62 9.19
C VAL A 67 -5.07 0.15 8.85
N ILE A 68 -5.59 -0.27 7.70
CA ILE A 68 -5.58 -1.66 7.23
C ILE A 68 -4.84 -1.70 5.89
N ASP A 69 -3.80 -2.51 5.80
CA ASP A 69 -3.04 -2.76 4.58
C ASP A 69 -3.48 -4.11 3.99
N LEU A 70 -3.83 -4.13 2.71
CA LEU A 70 -4.24 -5.32 1.98
C LEU A 70 -3.49 -5.45 0.66
N ILE A 71 -3.30 -6.69 0.18
CA ILE A 71 -2.74 -6.95 -1.14
C ILE A 71 -3.74 -7.73 -2.01
N GLY A 72 -3.80 -7.36 -3.29
CA GLY A 72 -4.61 -8.05 -4.29
C GLY A 72 -4.10 -9.45 -4.63
N ARG A 73 -4.87 -10.18 -5.40
CA ARG A 73 -4.53 -11.55 -5.85
C ARG A 73 -4.28 -11.65 -7.35
N CYS A 74 -4.90 -10.76 -8.14
CA CYS A 74 -4.73 -10.77 -9.58
C CYS A 74 -3.32 -10.33 -9.96
N ASP A 75 -2.55 -11.22 -10.57
CA ASP A 75 -1.14 -11.00 -11.00
C ASP A 75 -0.19 -10.58 -9.86
N MET A 76 -0.56 -10.89 -8.61
CA MET A 76 0.26 -10.62 -7.44
C MET A 76 1.01 -11.88 -7.00
N LYS A 77 2.28 -11.70 -6.65
CA LYS A 77 3.13 -12.78 -6.11
C LYS A 77 2.73 -13.10 -4.65
N TYR A 78 3.23 -14.22 -4.13
CA TYR A 78 3.11 -14.68 -2.73
C TYR A 78 1.80 -15.37 -2.34
N GLY A 79 0.85 -15.60 -3.25
CA GLY A 79 -0.39 -16.33 -2.96
C GLY A 79 -1.14 -15.83 -1.73
N PRO A 80 -1.46 -14.54 -1.65
CA PRO A 80 -2.14 -13.99 -0.49
C PRO A 80 -3.54 -14.60 -0.31
N ASP A 81 -4.04 -14.61 0.92
CA ASP A 81 -5.42 -14.97 1.23
C ASP A 81 -6.40 -13.96 0.60
N ASN A 82 -7.68 -14.32 0.57
CA ASN A 82 -8.72 -13.46 0.01
C ASN A 82 -8.80 -12.12 0.78
N PRO A 83 -8.49 -10.96 0.16
CA PRO A 83 -8.48 -9.67 0.84
C PRO A 83 -9.86 -9.22 1.30
N PHE A 84 -10.94 -9.61 0.61
CA PHE A 84 -12.32 -9.30 0.99
C PHE A 84 -12.72 -10.01 2.28
N LEU A 85 -12.39 -11.29 2.41
CA LEU A 85 -12.65 -12.05 3.63
C LEU A 85 -11.73 -11.60 4.79
N CYS A 86 -10.51 -11.18 4.46
CA CYS A 86 -9.57 -10.67 5.45
C CYS A 86 -10.09 -9.36 6.07
N VAL A 87 -10.50 -8.40 5.25
CA VAL A 87 -11.01 -7.11 5.75
C VAL A 87 -12.32 -7.28 6.53
N ASP A 88 -13.21 -8.19 6.10
CA ASP A 88 -14.43 -8.51 6.85
C ASP A 88 -14.14 -8.96 8.27
N ARG A 89 -13.18 -9.87 8.41
CA ARG A 89 -12.76 -10.37 9.73
C ARG A 89 -12.20 -9.24 10.58
N ILE A 90 -11.29 -8.42 10.03
CA ILE A 90 -10.66 -7.31 10.75
C ILE A 90 -11.73 -6.33 11.25
N LEU A 91 -12.62 -5.88 10.38
CA LEU A 91 -13.67 -4.92 10.72
C LEU A 91 -14.63 -5.48 11.78
N LYS A 92 -15.05 -6.74 11.62
CA LYS A 92 -15.99 -7.41 12.55
C LYS A 92 -15.39 -7.64 13.94
N GLU A 93 -14.16 -8.14 14.00
CA GLU A 93 -13.49 -8.46 15.28
C GLU A 93 -13.08 -7.21 16.06
N ASN A 94 -13.05 -6.04 15.42
CA ASN A 94 -12.58 -4.79 15.99
C ASN A 94 -13.62 -3.67 15.97
N GLU A 95 -14.88 -4.01 15.79
CA GLU A 95 -15.99 -3.07 15.85
C GLU A 95 -15.98 -2.31 17.20
N GLY A 96 -16.10 -0.98 17.14
CA GLY A 96 -16.09 -0.11 18.31
C GLY A 96 -14.69 0.19 18.89
N ARG A 97 -13.62 -0.28 18.28
CA ARG A 97 -12.23 0.01 18.71
C ARG A 97 -11.61 1.22 18.03
N TYR A 98 -12.28 1.81 17.06
CA TYR A 98 -11.81 2.98 16.30
C TYR A 98 -13.00 3.84 15.84
N ASP A 99 -12.73 5.12 15.62
CA ASP A 99 -13.70 6.07 15.10
C ASP A 99 -13.70 6.13 13.57
N VAL A 100 -12.53 5.90 12.96
CA VAL A 100 -12.29 5.96 11.51
C VAL A 100 -11.53 4.73 11.07
N ALA A 101 -11.91 4.14 9.93
CA ALA A 101 -11.15 3.08 9.26
C ALA A 101 -10.67 3.54 7.89
N LEU A 102 -9.39 3.32 7.61
CA LEU A 102 -8.71 3.61 6.36
C LEU A 102 -8.14 2.32 5.79
N VAL A 103 -8.34 2.07 4.50
CA VAL A 103 -7.87 0.85 3.83
C VAL A 103 -6.97 1.21 2.65
N GLU A 104 -5.74 0.75 2.70
CA GLU A 104 -4.86 0.70 1.54
C GLU A 104 -5.02 -0.65 0.83
N PHE A 105 -5.14 -0.63 -0.49
CA PHE A 105 -5.25 -1.84 -1.29
C PHE A 105 -4.19 -1.89 -2.38
N HIS A 106 -3.09 -2.56 -2.08
CA HIS A 106 -1.95 -2.76 -2.97
C HIS A 106 -2.25 -3.83 -4.01
N ALA A 107 -2.74 -3.46 -5.19
CA ALA A 107 -3.20 -4.41 -6.20
C ALA A 107 -2.85 -3.99 -7.63
N ASN A 108 -2.61 -4.97 -8.50
CA ASN A 108 -2.35 -4.74 -9.92
C ASN A 108 -3.63 -4.46 -10.71
N ALA A 109 -4.66 -5.30 -10.53
CA ALA A 109 -5.89 -5.23 -11.32
C ALA A 109 -6.80 -4.08 -10.90
N THR A 110 -7.11 -3.16 -11.82
CA THR A 110 -8.05 -2.06 -11.62
C THR A 110 -9.45 -2.57 -11.19
N SER A 111 -9.92 -3.68 -11.78
CA SER A 111 -11.20 -4.29 -11.42
C SER A 111 -11.25 -4.77 -9.97
N GLU A 112 -10.16 -5.33 -9.46
CA GLU A 112 -10.05 -5.76 -8.07
C GLU A 112 -10.09 -4.56 -7.12
N LYS A 113 -9.40 -3.46 -7.46
CA LYS A 113 -9.42 -2.20 -6.71
C LYS A 113 -10.81 -1.58 -6.66
N LEU A 114 -11.47 -1.45 -7.82
CA LEU A 114 -12.83 -0.93 -7.90
C LEU A 114 -13.83 -1.78 -7.11
N ALA A 115 -13.73 -3.12 -7.22
CA ALA A 115 -14.57 -4.04 -6.46
C ALA A 115 -14.40 -3.83 -4.95
N MET A 116 -13.16 -3.69 -4.45
CA MET A 116 -12.88 -3.41 -3.04
C MET A 116 -13.48 -2.06 -2.59
N GLY A 117 -13.34 -1.02 -3.41
CA GLY A 117 -13.91 0.30 -3.12
C GLY A 117 -15.43 0.29 -2.98
N TYR A 118 -16.15 -0.44 -3.85
CA TYR A 118 -17.60 -0.61 -3.71
C TYR A 118 -17.99 -1.55 -2.58
N TYR A 119 -17.22 -2.61 -2.36
CA TYR A 119 -17.46 -3.57 -1.28
C TYR A 119 -17.38 -2.94 0.12
N LEU A 120 -16.49 -1.99 0.28
CA LEU A 120 -16.29 -1.27 1.54
C LEU A 120 -17.09 0.02 1.65
N ASP A 121 -17.91 0.37 0.63
CA ASP A 121 -18.69 1.59 0.63
C ASP A 121 -19.68 1.67 1.80
N GLY A 122 -19.53 2.69 2.64
CA GLY A 122 -20.29 2.90 3.87
C GLY A 122 -19.81 2.07 5.08
N ARG A 123 -18.69 1.30 4.93
CA ARG A 123 -18.12 0.49 5.99
C ARG A 123 -16.80 1.03 6.52
N VAL A 124 -16.11 1.83 5.71
CA VAL A 124 -14.85 2.50 6.03
C VAL A 124 -14.88 3.94 5.53
N SER A 125 -14.01 4.79 6.03
CA SER A 125 -13.97 6.20 5.66
C SER A 125 -13.29 6.44 4.31
N ALA A 126 -12.23 5.67 4.00
CA ALA A 126 -11.57 5.76 2.71
C ALA A 126 -10.91 4.44 2.31
N VAL A 127 -10.87 4.22 0.98
CA VAL A 127 -10.11 3.17 0.31
C VAL A 127 -9.27 3.79 -0.79
N TRP A 128 -7.98 3.50 -0.82
CA TRP A 128 -7.12 3.89 -1.92
C TRP A 128 -6.26 2.73 -2.40
N GLY A 129 -5.99 2.74 -3.71
CA GLY A 129 -5.10 1.77 -4.33
C GLY A 129 -3.69 2.31 -4.50
N THR A 130 -2.76 1.37 -4.62
CA THR A 130 -1.34 1.60 -4.94
C THR A 130 -0.84 0.52 -5.90
N HIS A 131 0.42 0.45 -6.18
CA HIS A 131 1.16 -0.53 -6.98
C HIS A 131 1.46 -0.10 -8.41
N THR A 132 0.56 0.52 -9.14
CA THR A 132 0.78 0.79 -10.57
C THR A 132 1.75 1.94 -10.81
N HIS A 133 2.03 2.74 -9.78
CA HIS A 133 2.88 3.92 -9.82
C HIS A 133 2.34 5.09 -10.68
N VAL A 134 1.14 4.96 -11.20
CA VAL A 134 0.48 6.00 -12.02
C VAL A 134 -0.79 6.46 -11.31
N GLN A 135 -0.84 7.73 -10.91
CA GLN A 135 -2.02 8.30 -10.30
C GLN A 135 -3.19 8.27 -11.26
N THR A 136 -4.33 7.77 -10.77
CA THR A 136 -5.60 7.82 -11.50
C THR A 136 -6.37 9.11 -11.17
N ALA A 137 -7.32 9.48 -12.04
CA ALA A 137 -8.14 10.69 -11.90
C ALA A 137 -9.61 10.30 -11.65
N ASP A 138 -9.82 9.27 -10.82
CA ASP A 138 -11.14 8.72 -10.52
C ASP A 138 -11.52 8.89 -9.03
N GLU A 139 -10.86 9.84 -8.36
CA GLU A 139 -11.16 10.17 -6.99
C GLU A 139 -12.62 10.60 -6.82
N ARG A 140 -13.28 10.02 -5.82
CA ARG A 140 -14.70 10.27 -5.56
C ARG A 140 -15.09 9.92 -4.14
N VAL A 141 -16.26 10.37 -3.75
CA VAL A 141 -17.00 9.82 -2.61
C VAL A 141 -18.04 8.85 -3.18
N ASN A 142 -17.97 7.61 -2.76
CA ASN A 142 -18.94 6.57 -3.15
C ASN A 142 -20.33 6.87 -2.54
N PRO A 143 -21.43 6.28 -3.06
CA PRO A 143 -22.80 6.62 -2.67
C PRO A 143 -23.13 6.52 -1.18
N LYS A 144 -22.41 5.67 -0.42
CA LYS A 144 -22.58 5.51 1.04
C LYS A 144 -21.55 6.26 1.88
N GLY A 145 -20.73 7.11 1.25
CA GLY A 145 -19.85 8.06 1.94
C GLY A 145 -18.37 7.67 1.99
N THR A 146 -17.95 6.53 1.49
CA THR A 146 -16.53 6.13 1.47
C THR A 146 -15.76 6.89 0.39
N GLY A 147 -14.68 7.59 0.78
CA GLY A 147 -13.72 8.18 -0.15
C GLY A 147 -12.96 7.08 -0.92
N TYR A 148 -12.76 7.27 -2.23
CA TYR A 148 -12.10 6.27 -3.08
C TYR A 148 -11.21 6.90 -4.15
N ILE A 149 -10.06 6.28 -4.40
CA ILE A 149 -9.22 6.48 -5.59
C ILE A 149 -8.57 5.15 -5.99
N THR A 150 -8.50 4.87 -7.29
CA THR A 150 -7.93 3.61 -7.79
C THR A 150 -6.43 3.49 -7.56
N ASP A 151 -5.64 4.53 -7.75
CA ASP A 151 -4.20 4.52 -7.47
C ASP A 151 -3.69 5.93 -7.13
N LEU A 152 -2.94 6.05 -6.05
CA LEU A 152 -2.32 7.31 -5.62
C LEU A 152 -1.12 7.70 -6.48
N GLY A 153 -0.59 6.77 -7.27
CA GLY A 153 0.65 6.97 -8.02
C GLY A 153 1.90 6.86 -7.17
N MET A 154 2.99 7.37 -7.68
CA MET A 154 4.29 7.38 -7.00
C MET A 154 4.81 8.80 -6.77
N THR A 155 5.57 8.97 -5.71
CA THR A 155 6.43 10.15 -5.49
C THR A 155 7.83 9.82 -5.99
N GLY A 156 8.37 10.66 -6.88
CA GLY A 156 9.69 10.41 -7.48
C GLY A 156 9.98 11.26 -8.71
N PRO A 157 11.03 10.94 -9.48
CA PRO A 157 11.40 11.69 -10.67
C PRO A 157 10.27 11.76 -11.70
N TYR A 158 9.79 12.95 -12.02
CA TYR A 158 8.69 13.14 -12.97
C TYR A 158 9.08 12.71 -14.40
N HIS A 159 10.25 13.12 -14.88
CA HIS A 159 10.77 12.71 -16.19
C HIS A 159 11.46 11.34 -16.13
N SER A 160 10.65 10.30 -15.98
CA SER A 160 11.13 8.94 -15.84
C SER A 160 10.09 7.93 -16.36
N VAL A 161 10.48 6.68 -16.47
CA VAL A 161 9.54 5.56 -16.61
C VAL A 161 9.46 4.86 -15.27
N LEU A 162 8.46 5.22 -14.47
CA LEU A 162 8.24 4.69 -13.11
C LEU A 162 9.50 4.80 -12.22
N GLY A 163 10.20 5.94 -12.29
CA GLY A 163 11.43 6.19 -11.56
C GLY A 163 12.71 5.75 -12.24
N VAL A 164 12.64 4.98 -13.33
CA VAL A 164 13.79 4.51 -14.11
C VAL A 164 14.10 5.48 -15.25
N ARG A 165 15.37 5.58 -15.61
CA ARG A 165 15.80 6.37 -16.78
C ARG A 165 15.07 5.94 -18.04
N ILE A 166 14.58 6.91 -18.81
CA ILE A 166 13.72 6.69 -19.98
C ILE A 166 14.43 5.79 -21.01
N GLU A 167 15.72 6.07 -21.32
CA GLU A 167 16.48 5.35 -22.32
C GLU A 167 16.65 3.87 -21.96
N GLN A 168 16.85 3.56 -20.68
CA GLN A 168 16.99 2.19 -20.21
C GLN A 168 15.67 1.41 -20.33
N SER A 169 14.55 2.04 -20.00
CA SER A 169 13.24 1.42 -20.14
C SER A 169 12.89 1.17 -21.59
N ILE A 170 13.15 2.14 -22.48
CA ILE A 170 12.93 2.01 -23.92
C ILE A 170 13.79 0.86 -24.48
N ALA A 171 15.10 0.83 -24.16
CA ALA A 171 16.01 -0.21 -24.61
C ALA A 171 15.53 -1.61 -24.19
N MET A 172 15.12 -1.77 -22.92
CA MET A 172 14.56 -3.02 -22.41
C MET A 172 13.35 -3.49 -23.24
N PHE A 173 12.36 -2.61 -23.47
CA PHE A 173 11.15 -2.98 -24.21
C PHE A 173 11.40 -3.22 -25.70
N ARG A 174 12.45 -2.67 -26.27
CA ARG A 174 12.93 -2.98 -27.62
C ARG A 174 13.65 -4.34 -27.71
N GLY A 175 13.98 -4.95 -26.56
CA GLY A 175 14.74 -6.19 -26.51
C GLY A 175 16.26 -5.99 -26.56
N ASP A 176 16.74 -4.77 -26.36
CA ASP A 176 18.17 -4.47 -26.29
C ASP A 176 18.72 -4.99 -24.94
N LEU A 177 19.98 -5.46 -24.93
CA LEU A 177 20.66 -5.77 -23.67
C LEU A 177 20.91 -4.47 -22.90
N THR A 178 20.35 -4.39 -21.70
CA THR A 178 20.49 -3.21 -20.83
C THR A 178 21.36 -3.50 -19.62
N GLU A 179 22.06 -2.47 -19.13
CA GLU A 179 22.66 -2.47 -17.79
C GLU A 179 21.56 -2.50 -16.71
N TYR A 180 21.98 -2.68 -15.45
CA TYR A 180 21.07 -2.50 -14.31
C TYR A 180 20.37 -1.17 -14.37
N PHE A 181 19.06 -1.15 -14.07
CA PHE A 181 18.26 0.04 -14.03
C PHE A 181 18.84 1.06 -13.02
N LYS A 182 18.92 2.30 -13.47
CA LYS A 182 19.33 3.45 -12.64
C LYS A 182 18.12 4.37 -12.45
N THR A 183 18.00 4.90 -11.24
CA THR A 183 16.99 5.94 -10.97
C THR A 183 17.23 7.13 -11.87
N ALA A 184 16.15 7.69 -12.41
CA ALA A 184 16.21 8.93 -13.17
C ALA A 184 16.63 10.11 -12.26
N PRO A 185 17.31 11.14 -12.79
CA PRO A 185 17.65 12.32 -12.00
C PRO A 185 16.41 13.18 -11.75
N GLY A 186 16.43 13.91 -10.63
CA GLY A 186 15.35 14.82 -10.24
C GLY A 186 14.25 14.12 -9.42
N GLY A 187 13.58 14.89 -8.57
CA GLY A 187 12.49 14.49 -7.68
C GLY A 187 11.96 15.72 -6.97
#